data_e3eb886e556c10e4ff969c9b4f0538b8
#
_entry.id   e3eb886e556c10e4ff969c9b4f0538b8
#
_cell.length_a   1.000
_cell.length_b   1.000
_cell.length_c   1.000
_cell.angle_alpha   90.00
_cell.angle_beta   90.00
_cell.angle_gamma   90.00
#
_symmetry.space_group_name_H-M   'P 1'
#
loop_
_entity.id
_entity.type
_entity.pdbx_description
1 polymer ?
#
loop_
_entity_poly.entity_id
_entity_poly.type
_entity_poly.pdbx_seq_one_letter_code
_entity_poly.pdbx_strand_id
1 'polypeptide(L)'
;MNPSMPRYSYSYRHLVVPAFRVLWGIPSSISHDAALLLKNVKPSPRVLNAENIPPVAPFILAVNHYDRPGLGAWWGVSPIVCAIAARRTGEPRDIHMAMAREWWYPNGFGRAVKQPLTRWFFGQIAKAYGTIRLPPVLGNDAFRGEGMLSVRHALALTRGDSPQLVGLAPEGRTGDNLMLCKPPPSAGLFMLMLAHDTMPMVPVGIFEDDSDGALTVRFGAPFTLCVSRDATREERDADAARQVMIQIGRLLPERMWGAYYEEIRKTA
;
A
#
# COMPACT_ATOMS: atom_id res chain seq x y z
N MET A 1 -5.34 -14.44 19.66
CA MET A 1 -5.61 -14.88 18.27
C MET A 1 -7.01 -15.48 18.25
N ASN A 2 -7.95 -14.90 17.50
CA ASN A 2 -9.32 -15.43 17.43
C ASN A 2 -9.29 -16.71 16.57
N PRO A 3 -9.62 -17.89 17.09
CA PRO A 3 -9.52 -19.16 16.36
C PRO A 3 -10.52 -19.30 15.20
N SER A 4 -11.43 -18.35 15.04
CA SER A 4 -12.50 -18.36 14.04
C SER A 4 -12.16 -17.61 12.73
N MET A 5 -11.00 -16.98 12.60
CA MET A 5 -10.64 -16.27 11.36
C MET A 5 -10.40 -17.26 10.21
N PRO A 6 -11.09 -17.10 9.07
CA PRO A 6 -10.99 -18.05 7.97
C PRO A 6 -9.56 -18.13 7.45
N ARG A 7 -9.10 -19.33 7.16
CA ARG A 7 -7.87 -19.57 6.43
C ARG A 7 -8.17 -19.48 4.95
N TYR A 8 -7.50 -18.56 4.27
CA TYR A 8 -7.63 -18.47 2.81
C TYR A 8 -6.96 -19.68 2.16
N SER A 9 -7.72 -20.38 1.32
CA SER A 9 -7.20 -21.45 0.48
C SER A 9 -6.91 -20.92 -0.92
N TYR A 10 -5.74 -21.20 -1.46
CA TYR A 10 -5.33 -20.82 -2.81
C TYR A 10 -4.65 -21.99 -3.52
N SER A 11 -4.69 -21.95 -4.84
CA SER A 11 -4.05 -22.99 -5.65
C SER A 11 -2.61 -22.59 -5.98
N TYR A 12 -1.64 -23.31 -5.44
CA TYR A 12 -0.21 -23.10 -5.73
C TYR A 12 0.12 -23.19 -7.21
N ARG A 13 -0.68 -23.94 -8.01
CA ARG A 13 -0.46 -24.08 -9.45
C ARG A 13 -0.50 -22.74 -10.18
N HIS A 14 -1.32 -21.80 -9.71
CA HIS A 14 -1.45 -20.47 -10.31
C HIS A 14 -0.30 -19.54 -9.92
N LEU A 15 0.50 -19.89 -8.92
CA LEU A 15 1.64 -19.11 -8.46
C LEU A 15 2.96 -19.46 -9.14
N VAL A 16 3.05 -20.61 -9.82
CA VAL A 16 4.30 -21.08 -10.42
C VAL A 16 4.85 -20.08 -11.43
N VAL A 17 4.01 -19.61 -12.36
CA VAL A 17 4.43 -18.67 -13.41
C VAL A 17 4.77 -17.29 -12.83
N PRO A 18 3.93 -16.64 -11.99
CA PRO A 18 4.29 -15.41 -11.31
C PRO A 18 5.57 -15.53 -10.48
N ALA A 19 5.71 -16.59 -9.69
CA ALA A 19 6.89 -16.83 -8.88
C ALA A 19 8.16 -16.96 -9.73
N PHE A 20 8.11 -17.71 -10.84
CA PHE A 20 9.21 -17.81 -11.78
C PHE A 20 9.59 -16.43 -12.34
N ARG A 21 8.62 -15.64 -12.84
CA ARG A 21 8.88 -14.28 -13.36
C ARG A 21 9.54 -13.40 -12.30
N VAL A 22 9.02 -13.40 -11.07
CA VAL A 22 9.60 -12.63 -9.96
C VAL A 22 11.04 -13.10 -9.68
N LEU A 23 11.29 -14.39 -9.53
CA LEU A 23 12.64 -14.90 -9.21
C LEU A 23 13.68 -14.50 -10.24
N TRP A 24 13.32 -14.44 -11.52
CA TRP A 24 14.20 -14.01 -12.61
C TRP A 24 14.10 -12.52 -12.94
N GLY A 25 13.26 -11.76 -12.24
CA GLY A 25 13.05 -10.32 -12.49
C GLY A 25 12.53 -10.04 -13.89
N ILE A 26 11.70 -10.93 -14.44
CA ILE A 26 11.08 -10.77 -15.75
C ILE A 26 9.89 -9.82 -15.62
N PRO A 27 9.83 -8.73 -16.41
CA PRO A 27 8.73 -7.78 -16.37
C PRO A 27 7.36 -8.47 -16.56
N SER A 28 6.40 -8.10 -15.72
CA SER A 28 5.04 -8.66 -15.72
C SER A 28 4.04 -7.59 -15.25
N SER A 29 2.76 -7.78 -15.58
CA SER A 29 1.68 -6.97 -15.05
C SER A 29 1.31 -7.46 -13.65
N ILE A 30 1.33 -6.53 -12.67
CA ILE A 30 0.95 -6.85 -11.29
C ILE A 30 -0.52 -7.26 -11.19
N SER A 31 -1.40 -6.61 -11.97
CA SER A 31 -2.83 -6.92 -11.98
C SER A 31 -3.12 -8.28 -12.62
N HIS A 32 -2.41 -8.65 -13.69
CA HIS A 32 -2.52 -9.96 -14.31
C HIS A 32 -2.11 -11.08 -13.34
N ASP A 33 -0.95 -10.96 -12.70
CA ASP A 33 -0.45 -11.97 -11.78
C ASP A 33 -1.28 -12.03 -10.48
N ALA A 34 -1.81 -10.87 -10.02
CA ALA A 34 -2.77 -10.82 -8.92
C ALA A 34 -4.09 -11.52 -9.25
N ALA A 35 -4.59 -11.41 -10.47
CA ALA A 35 -5.80 -12.13 -10.90
C ALA A 35 -5.58 -13.65 -10.89
N LEU A 36 -4.38 -14.12 -11.25
CA LEU A 36 -4.02 -15.54 -11.13
C LEU A 36 -3.96 -15.99 -9.67
N LEU A 37 -3.39 -15.14 -8.78
CA LEU A 37 -3.34 -15.41 -7.34
C LEU A 37 -4.74 -15.53 -6.74
N LEU A 38 -5.68 -14.67 -7.14
CA LEU A 38 -7.05 -14.64 -6.62
C LEU A 38 -7.95 -15.71 -7.22
N LYS A 39 -7.52 -16.42 -8.26
CA LYS A 39 -8.31 -17.46 -8.91
C LYS A 39 -8.58 -18.62 -7.94
N ASN A 40 -9.87 -18.86 -7.69
CA ASN A 40 -10.35 -19.92 -6.79
C ASN A 40 -10.00 -19.74 -5.30
N VAL A 41 -9.62 -18.52 -4.87
CA VAL A 41 -9.41 -18.22 -3.45
C VAL A 41 -10.74 -18.29 -2.70
N LYS A 42 -10.74 -18.95 -1.56
CA LYS A 42 -11.90 -19.05 -0.67
C LYS A 42 -11.50 -18.67 0.77
N PRO A 43 -12.28 -17.81 1.44
CA PRO A 43 -13.40 -17.02 0.90
C PRO A 43 -12.90 -16.04 -0.18
N SER A 44 -13.76 -15.72 -1.15
CA SER A 44 -13.42 -14.75 -2.20
C SER A 44 -13.32 -13.34 -1.61
N PRO A 45 -12.25 -12.59 -1.87
CA PRO A 45 -12.15 -11.21 -1.43
C PRO A 45 -13.28 -10.35 -2.00
N ARG A 46 -13.75 -9.38 -1.22
CA ARG A 46 -14.77 -8.42 -1.62
C ARG A 46 -14.15 -7.09 -2.00
N VAL A 47 -14.67 -6.48 -3.05
CA VAL A 47 -14.31 -5.12 -3.44
C VAL A 47 -15.58 -4.26 -3.36
N LEU A 48 -15.53 -3.20 -2.57
CA LEU A 48 -16.62 -2.26 -2.34
C LEU A 48 -16.26 -0.88 -2.92
N ASN A 49 -17.26 -0.20 -3.47
CA ASN A 49 -17.17 1.17 -3.98
C ASN A 49 -16.09 1.33 -5.08
N ALA A 50 -15.92 0.32 -5.93
CA ALA A 50 -14.96 0.37 -7.05
C ALA A 50 -15.24 1.51 -8.04
N GLU A 51 -16.47 2.06 -8.06
CA GLU A 51 -16.86 3.25 -8.83
C GLU A 51 -16.06 4.51 -8.45
N ASN A 52 -15.50 4.55 -7.26
CA ASN A 52 -14.61 5.63 -6.80
C ASN A 52 -13.21 5.62 -7.46
N ILE A 53 -12.87 4.56 -8.18
CA ILE A 53 -11.61 4.50 -8.92
C ILE A 53 -11.71 5.39 -10.17
N PRO A 54 -10.85 6.43 -10.31
CA PRO A 54 -10.86 7.26 -11.50
C PRO A 54 -10.60 6.44 -12.78
N PRO A 55 -11.50 6.48 -13.77
CA PRO A 55 -11.39 5.61 -14.95
C PRO A 55 -10.25 6.02 -15.90
N VAL A 56 -9.87 7.29 -15.92
CA VAL A 56 -8.84 7.84 -16.83
C VAL A 56 -7.78 8.63 -16.07
N ALA A 57 -8.18 9.56 -15.20
CA ALA A 57 -7.26 10.44 -14.49
C ALA A 57 -6.24 9.64 -13.65
N PRO A 58 -4.96 10.05 -13.59
CA PRO A 58 -3.99 9.48 -12.68
C PRO A 58 -4.34 9.83 -11.24
N PHE A 59 -3.91 8.98 -10.30
CA PHE A 59 -4.16 9.18 -8.87
C PHE A 59 -3.08 8.52 -8.02
N ILE A 60 -3.01 8.90 -6.76
CA ILE A 60 -2.22 8.24 -5.72
C ILE A 60 -3.16 7.41 -4.87
N LEU A 61 -2.86 6.13 -4.71
CA LEU A 61 -3.57 5.24 -3.82
C LEU A 61 -2.94 5.30 -2.43
N ALA A 62 -3.74 5.51 -1.40
CA ALA A 62 -3.33 5.41 -0.01
C ALA A 62 -4.14 4.31 0.71
N VAL A 63 -3.47 3.33 1.27
CA VAL A 63 -4.09 2.14 1.87
C VAL A 63 -3.53 1.88 3.26
N ASN A 64 -4.33 1.36 4.20
CA ASN A 64 -3.80 0.91 5.48
C ASN A 64 -2.91 -0.33 5.31
N HIS A 65 -1.89 -0.46 6.14
CA HIS A 65 -1.05 -1.65 6.14
C HIS A 65 -1.77 -2.77 6.88
N TYR A 66 -2.15 -3.81 6.14
CA TYR A 66 -2.92 -4.94 6.67
C TYR A 66 -2.21 -6.26 6.38
N ASP A 67 -1.61 -6.85 7.41
CA ASP A 67 -1.07 -8.20 7.36
C ASP A 67 -1.16 -8.88 8.73
N ARG A 68 -1.31 -10.19 8.73
CA ARG A 68 -1.32 -11.04 9.91
C ARG A 68 -0.79 -12.44 9.58
N PRO A 69 -0.48 -13.26 10.57
CA PRO A 69 -0.10 -14.65 10.32
C PRO A 69 -1.12 -15.38 9.42
N GLY A 70 -0.67 -15.89 8.30
CA GLY A 70 -1.48 -16.56 7.27
C GLY A 70 -2.17 -15.63 6.26
N LEU A 71 -2.01 -14.30 6.39
CA LEU A 71 -2.54 -13.32 5.45
C LEU A 71 -1.52 -12.19 5.26
N GLY A 72 -0.55 -12.39 4.38
CA GLY A 72 0.45 -11.38 4.07
C GLY A 72 -0.12 -10.18 3.29
N ALA A 73 0.60 -9.07 3.27
CA ALA A 73 0.16 -7.80 2.68
C ALA A 73 -0.29 -7.90 1.22
N TRP A 74 0.29 -8.79 0.42
CA TRP A 74 -0.12 -8.99 -0.97
C TRP A 74 -1.55 -9.48 -1.15
N TRP A 75 -2.16 -10.13 -0.14
CA TRP A 75 -3.56 -10.53 -0.19
C TRP A 75 -4.48 -9.33 -0.28
N GLY A 76 -4.20 -8.28 0.49
CA GLY A 76 -4.94 -7.02 0.41
C GLY A 76 -4.66 -6.23 -0.87
N VAL A 77 -3.41 -6.24 -1.33
CA VAL A 77 -3.00 -5.54 -2.56
C VAL A 77 -3.60 -6.17 -3.81
N SER A 78 -3.69 -7.51 -3.87
CA SER A 78 -4.17 -8.22 -5.07
C SER A 78 -5.58 -7.81 -5.53
N PRO A 79 -6.63 -7.77 -4.69
CA PRO A 79 -7.94 -7.30 -5.13
C PRO A 79 -7.96 -5.82 -5.49
N ILE A 80 -7.09 -4.99 -4.87
CA ILE A 80 -6.96 -3.57 -5.23
C ILE A 80 -6.47 -3.42 -6.67
N VAL A 81 -5.35 -4.05 -7.02
CA VAL A 81 -4.77 -3.91 -8.36
C VAL A 81 -5.67 -4.51 -9.44
N CYS A 82 -6.37 -5.62 -9.14
CA CYS A 82 -7.37 -6.19 -10.04
C CYS A 82 -8.55 -5.24 -10.26
N ALA A 83 -9.07 -4.61 -9.21
CA ALA A 83 -10.16 -3.64 -9.31
C ALA A 83 -9.76 -2.41 -10.12
N ILE A 84 -8.55 -1.88 -9.89
CA ILE A 84 -8.00 -0.76 -10.66
C ILE A 84 -7.92 -1.13 -12.15
N ALA A 85 -7.29 -2.26 -12.49
CA ALA A 85 -7.14 -2.69 -13.88
C ALA A 85 -8.49 -2.93 -14.58
N ALA A 86 -9.48 -3.47 -13.85
CA ALA A 86 -10.83 -3.70 -14.39
C ALA A 86 -11.63 -2.40 -14.60
N ARG A 87 -11.41 -1.39 -13.74
CA ARG A 87 -12.19 -0.12 -13.79
C ARG A 87 -11.60 0.90 -14.75
N ARG A 88 -10.28 0.87 -14.96
CA ARG A 88 -9.62 1.84 -15.81
C ARG A 88 -9.81 1.55 -17.30
N THR A 89 -10.19 2.58 -18.03
CA THR A 89 -10.32 2.59 -19.49
C THR A 89 -9.12 3.23 -20.18
N GLY A 90 -8.37 4.09 -19.45
CA GLY A 90 -7.13 4.72 -19.92
C GLY A 90 -5.88 4.05 -19.33
N GLU A 91 -4.74 4.34 -19.94
CA GLU A 91 -3.42 3.96 -19.40
C GLU A 91 -2.93 5.02 -18.39
N PRO A 92 -2.10 4.65 -17.39
CA PRO A 92 -1.72 3.27 -17.06
C PRO A 92 -2.84 2.50 -16.34
N ARG A 93 -2.85 1.17 -16.48
CA ARG A 93 -3.77 0.27 -15.74
C ARG A 93 -3.12 -0.38 -14.53
N ASP A 94 -1.82 -0.59 -14.57
CA ASP A 94 -1.07 -1.10 -13.43
C ASP A 94 -0.60 0.05 -12.52
N ILE A 95 -0.46 -0.27 -11.24
CA ILE A 95 -0.05 0.68 -10.20
C ILE A 95 1.32 0.32 -9.64
N HIS A 96 2.18 1.30 -9.47
CA HIS A 96 3.50 1.16 -8.85
C HIS A 96 3.37 1.24 -7.32
N MET A 97 3.30 0.09 -6.66
CA MET A 97 3.20 0.03 -5.19
C MET A 97 4.52 0.36 -4.53
N ALA A 98 4.49 1.22 -3.52
CA ALA A 98 5.62 1.45 -2.64
C ALA A 98 5.73 0.28 -1.64
N MET A 99 6.93 -0.26 -1.50
CA MET A 99 7.22 -1.39 -0.61
C MET A 99 8.59 -1.22 0.06
N ALA A 100 8.81 -1.90 1.18
CA ALA A 100 10.12 -1.94 1.80
C ALA A 100 11.16 -2.54 0.83
N ARG A 101 12.36 -1.95 0.81
CA ARG A 101 13.48 -2.43 0.01
C ARG A 101 13.99 -3.78 0.51
N GLU A 102 13.89 -4.03 1.81
CA GLU A 102 14.34 -5.21 2.54
C GLU A 102 13.65 -5.29 3.90
N TRP A 103 13.65 -6.45 4.50
CA TRP A 103 13.35 -6.57 5.92
C TRP A 103 14.60 -6.25 6.73
N TRP A 104 14.45 -5.41 7.73
CA TRP A 104 15.55 -5.04 8.60
C TRP A 104 15.71 -6.03 9.75
N TYR A 105 16.95 -6.41 10.01
CA TYR A 105 17.33 -7.25 11.12
C TYR A 105 18.46 -6.57 11.91
N PRO A 106 18.38 -6.45 13.24
CA PRO A 106 19.34 -5.68 14.03
C PRO A 106 20.74 -6.32 14.05
N ASN A 107 20.83 -7.64 14.11
CA ASN A 107 22.11 -8.36 14.29
C ASN A 107 22.04 -9.85 13.86
N GLY A 108 23.15 -10.55 14.03
CA GLY A 108 23.28 -12.00 13.89
C GLY A 108 22.98 -12.54 12.49
N PHE A 109 22.55 -13.79 12.42
CA PHE A 109 22.23 -14.52 11.18
C PHE A 109 21.16 -13.78 10.36
N GLY A 110 20.20 -13.16 11.02
CA GLY A 110 19.17 -12.35 10.35
C GLY A 110 19.78 -11.25 9.50
N ARG A 111 20.70 -10.46 10.06
CA ARG A 111 21.39 -9.37 9.36
C ARG A 111 22.34 -9.88 8.27
N ALA A 112 23.10 -10.92 8.57
CA ALA A 112 24.13 -11.42 7.67
C ALA A 112 23.57 -12.15 6.44
N VAL A 113 22.46 -12.88 6.60
CA VAL A 113 21.91 -13.76 5.55
C VAL A 113 20.50 -13.33 5.11
N LYS A 114 19.55 -13.19 6.06
CA LYS A 114 18.16 -12.93 5.70
C LYS A 114 17.98 -11.54 5.08
N GLN A 115 18.64 -10.51 5.60
CA GLN A 115 18.51 -9.15 5.10
C GLN A 115 19.00 -9.00 3.65
N PRO A 116 20.21 -9.47 3.24
CA PRO A 116 20.62 -9.49 1.85
C PRO A 116 19.68 -10.31 0.94
N LEU A 117 19.18 -11.44 1.43
CA LEU A 117 18.25 -12.29 0.68
C LEU A 117 16.91 -11.55 0.42
N THR A 118 16.35 -10.90 1.44
CA THR A 118 15.12 -10.10 1.25
C THR A 118 15.36 -8.89 0.35
N ARG A 119 16.53 -8.24 0.44
CA ARG A 119 16.93 -7.16 -0.46
C ARG A 119 16.97 -7.60 -1.92
N TRP A 120 17.59 -8.75 -2.16
CA TRP A 120 17.62 -9.36 -3.50
C TRP A 120 16.20 -9.68 -3.98
N PHE A 121 15.41 -10.38 -3.17
CA PHE A 121 14.05 -10.79 -3.52
C PHE A 121 13.14 -9.60 -3.84
N PHE A 122 13.14 -8.56 -2.99
CA PHE A 122 12.37 -7.34 -3.26
C PHE A 122 12.92 -6.55 -4.45
N GLY A 123 14.22 -6.70 -4.74
CA GLY A 123 14.81 -6.23 -5.98
C GLY A 123 14.22 -6.91 -7.22
N GLN A 124 14.00 -8.21 -7.15
CA GLN A 124 13.36 -8.95 -8.25
C GLN A 124 11.88 -8.61 -8.41
N ILE A 125 11.14 -8.42 -7.31
CA ILE A 125 9.76 -7.91 -7.35
C ILE A 125 9.71 -6.53 -8.03
N ALA A 126 10.64 -5.64 -7.69
CA ALA A 126 10.70 -4.32 -8.29
C ALA A 126 11.01 -4.37 -9.79
N LYS A 127 11.84 -5.28 -10.24
CA LYS A 127 12.11 -5.50 -11.67
C LYS A 127 10.87 -6.06 -12.39
N ALA A 128 10.16 -6.99 -11.73
CA ALA A 128 9.00 -7.64 -12.33
C ALA A 128 7.79 -6.69 -12.43
N TYR A 129 7.53 -5.88 -11.40
CA TYR A 129 6.30 -5.09 -11.30
C TYR A 129 6.52 -3.57 -11.23
N GLY A 130 7.75 -3.10 -11.35
CA GLY A 130 8.04 -1.67 -11.26
C GLY A 130 7.76 -1.06 -9.88
N THR A 131 7.80 -1.83 -8.79
CA THR A 131 7.50 -1.32 -7.45
C THR A 131 8.55 -0.32 -6.97
N ILE A 132 8.12 0.66 -6.17
CA ILE A 132 8.98 1.69 -5.58
C ILE A 132 9.58 1.12 -4.29
N ARG A 133 10.90 0.98 -4.23
CA ARG A 133 11.58 0.45 -3.05
C ARG A 133 11.93 1.56 -2.06
N LEU A 134 11.26 1.58 -0.92
CA LEU A 134 11.52 2.53 0.17
C LEU A 134 12.45 1.91 1.23
N PRO A 135 13.29 2.72 1.91
CA PRO A 135 14.02 2.26 3.08
C PRO A 135 13.06 1.70 4.15
N PRO A 136 13.45 0.68 4.92
CA PRO A 136 12.63 0.19 6.03
C PRO A 136 12.39 1.29 7.06
N VAL A 137 11.17 1.34 7.61
CA VAL A 137 10.82 2.28 8.69
C VAL A 137 11.62 1.99 9.96
N LEU A 138 11.81 0.70 10.28
CA LEU A 138 12.68 0.24 11.37
C LEU A 138 14.14 0.34 10.93
N GLY A 139 15.01 0.84 11.80
CA GLY A 139 16.43 1.05 11.50
C GLY A 139 16.71 2.30 10.65
N ASN A 140 15.82 3.29 10.71
CA ASN A 140 15.86 4.49 9.86
C ASN A 140 17.20 5.24 9.91
N ASP A 141 17.89 5.24 11.07
CA ASP A 141 19.21 5.89 11.19
C ASP A 141 20.29 5.21 10.32
N ALA A 142 20.19 3.91 10.09
CA ALA A 142 21.11 3.17 9.23
C ALA A 142 20.93 3.49 7.73
N PHE A 143 19.81 4.11 7.36
CA PHE A 143 19.44 4.40 5.97
C PHE A 143 19.33 5.90 5.66
N ARG A 144 19.87 6.76 6.53
CA ARG A 144 19.88 8.22 6.30
C ARG A 144 20.49 8.56 4.95
N GLY A 145 19.77 9.33 4.14
CA GLY A 145 20.16 9.74 2.80
C GLY A 145 19.82 8.74 1.68
N GLU A 146 19.65 7.45 1.97
CA GLU A 146 19.33 6.47 0.92
C GLU A 146 17.88 6.57 0.39
N GLY A 147 16.97 7.18 1.15
CA GLY A 147 15.59 7.41 0.74
C GLY A 147 15.43 8.39 -0.43
N MET A 148 16.43 9.25 -0.67
CA MET A 148 16.34 10.29 -1.70
C MET A 148 16.19 9.74 -3.12
N LEU A 149 16.88 8.65 -3.45
CA LEU A 149 16.75 8.01 -4.77
C LEU A 149 15.36 7.41 -4.97
N SER A 150 14.80 6.79 -3.94
CA SER A 150 13.45 6.24 -3.97
C SER A 150 12.39 7.34 -4.11
N VAL A 151 12.55 8.44 -3.39
CA VAL A 151 11.69 9.63 -3.52
C VAL A 151 11.77 10.20 -4.93
N ARG A 152 12.97 10.40 -5.48
CA ARG A 152 13.13 10.88 -6.86
C ARG A 152 12.47 9.96 -7.87
N HIS A 153 12.62 8.65 -7.72
CA HIS A 153 11.95 7.66 -8.58
C HIS A 153 10.42 7.79 -8.49
N ALA A 154 9.88 7.83 -7.29
CA ALA A 154 8.44 8.01 -7.08
C ALA A 154 7.90 9.30 -7.68
N LEU A 155 8.62 10.41 -7.50
CA LEU A 155 8.28 11.71 -8.09
C LEU A 155 8.37 11.70 -9.63
N ALA A 156 9.33 11.00 -10.21
CA ALA A 156 9.42 10.86 -11.66
C ALA A 156 8.22 10.09 -12.24
N LEU A 157 7.66 9.13 -11.49
CA LEU A 157 6.46 8.42 -11.89
C LEU A 157 5.18 9.28 -11.85
N THR A 158 5.07 10.21 -10.91
CA THR A 158 3.87 11.07 -10.76
C THR A 158 3.95 12.36 -11.58
N ARG A 159 5.13 12.72 -12.09
CA ARG A 159 5.37 13.95 -12.82
C ARG A 159 5.73 13.64 -14.28
N GLY A 160 5.42 14.55 -15.17
CA GLY A 160 5.69 14.41 -16.60
C GLY A 160 4.42 14.24 -17.43
N ASP A 161 4.61 13.99 -18.73
CA ASP A 161 3.51 13.99 -19.71
C ASP A 161 2.58 12.77 -19.60
N SER A 162 3.04 11.71 -18.93
CA SER A 162 2.25 10.47 -18.73
C SER A 162 2.36 10.00 -17.28
N PRO A 163 1.71 10.70 -16.33
CA PRO A 163 1.78 10.34 -14.91
C PRO A 163 1.29 8.91 -14.65
N GLN A 164 2.06 8.17 -13.87
CA GLN A 164 1.76 6.80 -13.47
C GLN A 164 0.94 6.76 -12.19
N LEU A 165 0.26 5.63 -11.96
CA LEU A 165 -0.42 5.36 -10.70
C LEU A 165 0.60 4.93 -9.65
N VAL A 166 0.56 5.56 -8.49
CA VAL A 166 1.43 5.22 -7.35
C VAL A 166 0.58 4.82 -6.16
N GLY A 167 0.91 3.71 -5.54
CA GLY A 167 0.25 3.22 -4.33
C GLY A 167 1.20 3.14 -3.15
N LEU A 168 0.73 3.51 -1.97
CA LEU A 168 1.51 3.44 -0.74
C LEU A 168 0.64 3.11 0.49
N ALA A 169 1.27 2.51 1.50
CA ALA A 169 0.71 2.39 2.83
C ALA A 169 1.42 3.41 3.73
N PRO A 170 0.76 4.53 4.12
CA PRO A 170 1.42 5.63 4.83
C PRO A 170 2.06 5.22 6.15
N GLU A 171 1.49 4.22 6.82
CA GLU A 171 1.95 3.69 8.11
C GLU A 171 3.34 3.04 8.02
N GLY A 172 3.70 2.48 6.85
CA GLY A 172 4.95 1.75 6.62
C GLY A 172 5.10 0.45 7.43
N ARG A 173 4.12 0.12 8.26
CA ARG A 173 4.04 -1.10 9.08
C ARG A 173 2.60 -1.38 9.48
N THR A 174 2.30 -2.62 9.82
CA THR A 174 1.04 -2.96 10.46
C THR A 174 1.03 -2.48 11.92
N GLY A 175 -0.05 -1.83 12.31
CA GLY A 175 -0.26 -1.42 13.68
C GLY A 175 -0.63 -2.58 14.61
N ASP A 176 -0.54 -2.35 15.91
CA ASP A 176 -0.92 -3.35 16.92
C ASP A 176 -2.40 -3.73 16.77
N ASN A 177 -2.69 -5.02 16.83
CA ASN A 177 -4.04 -5.55 16.62
C ASN A 177 -4.71 -5.11 15.31
N LEU A 178 -3.94 -4.85 14.26
CA LEU A 178 -4.39 -4.37 12.95
C LEU A 178 -5.05 -2.98 12.98
N MET A 179 -4.87 -2.22 14.06
CA MET A 179 -5.37 -0.86 14.18
C MET A 179 -4.46 0.13 13.44
N LEU A 180 -5.05 1.23 12.98
CA LEU A 180 -4.30 2.32 12.36
C LEU A 180 -3.25 2.87 13.34
N CYS A 181 -2.04 3.01 12.86
CA CYS A 181 -0.94 3.64 13.59
C CYS A 181 -0.50 4.94 12.90
N LYS A 182 0.23 5.78 13.64
CA LYS A 182 0.75 7.01 13.06
C LYS A 182 1.82 6.71 12.02
N PRO A 183 1.76 7.35 10.83
CA PRO A 183 2.83 7.31 9.85
C PRO A 183 4.17 7.77 10.43
N PRO A 184 5.29 7.27 9.89
CA PRO A 184 6.61 7.76 10.29
C PRO A 184 6.81 9.23 9.89
N PRO A 185 7.73 9.96 10.55
CA PRO A 185 8.07 11.33 10.17
C PRO A 185 8.39 11.47 8.69
N SER A 186 7.95 12.56 8.08
CA SER A 186 8.06 12.89 6.65
C SER A 186 7.17 12.06 5.70
N ALA A 187 6.32 11.18 6.20
CA ALA A 187 5.38 10.45 5.34
C ALA A 187 4.33 11.39 4.72
N GLY A 188 3.82 12.37 5.48
CA GLY A 188 2.89 13.38 4.99
C GLY A 188 3.53 14.27 3.92
N LEU A 189 4.76 14.73 4.15
CA LEU A 189 5.51 15.50 3.14
C LEU A 189 5.76 14.68 1.87
N PHE A 190 6.05 13.40 1.99
CA PHE A 190 6.21 12.53 0.82
C PHE A 190 4.91 12.44 0.02
N MET A 191 3.77 12.27 0.69
CA MET A 191 2.46 12.26 0.04
C MET A 191 2.13 13.60 -0.63
N LEU A 192 2.42 14.73 0.00
CA LEU A 192 2.28 16.06 -0.58
C LEU A 192 3.14 16.24 -1.83
N MET A 193 4.39 15.77 -1.80
CA MET A 193 5.28 15.84 -2.96
C MET A 193 4.79 14.97 -4.13
N LEU A 194 4.20 13.80 -3.85
CA LEU A 194 3.59 12.95 -4.87
C LEU A 194 2.34 13.59 -5.47
N ALA A 195 1.46 14.14 -4.63
CA ALA A 195 0.20 14.76 -5.04
C ALA A 195 0.40 16.06 -5.84
N HIS A 196 1.55 16.75 -5.68
CA HIS A 196 1.93 18.01 -6.35
C HIS A 196 0.72 18.90 -6.70
N ASP A 197 -0.03 19.28 -5.68
CA ASP A 197 -1.19 20.21 -5.69
C ASP A 197 -2.43 19.80 -6.52
N THR A 198 -2.33 18.84 -7.42
CA THR A 198 -3.42 18.51 -8.37
C THR A 198 -3.81 17.04 -8.46
N MET A 199 -2.87 16.13 -8.18
CA MET A 199 -3.15 14.70 -8.31
C MET A 199 -4.00 14.21 -7.14
N PRO A 200 -5.22 13.68 -7.37
CA PRO A 200 -6.07 13.22 -6.30
C PRO A 200 -5.49 11.97 -5.61
N MET A 201 -5.79 11.85 -4.33
CA MET A 201 -5.57 10.63 -3.56
C MET A 201 -6.85 9.81 -3.48
N VAL A 202 -6.73 8.50 -3.69
CA VAL A 202 -7.81 7.54 -3.51
C VAL A 202 -7.52 6.75 -2.23
N PRO A 203 -8.28 6.96 -1.15
CA PRO A 203 -8.10 6.21 0.08
C PRO A 203 -8.71 4.81 -0.06
N VAL A 204 -8.06 3.81 0.52
CA VAL A 204 -8.54 2.43 0.51
C VAL A 204 -8.42 1.82 1.90
N GLY A 205 -9.49 1.20 2.36
CA GLY A 205 -9.51 0.41 3.59
C GLY A 205 -9.44 -1.09 3.29
N ILE A 206 -8.51 -1.79 3.92
CA ILE A 206 -8.41 -3.26 3.91
C ILE A 206 -8.75 -3.78 5.30
N PHE A 207 -9.67 -4.72 5.37
CA PHE A 207 -10.07 -5.38 6.62
C PHE A 207 -10.71 -6.75 6.35
N GLU A 208 -10.79 -7.59 7.36
CA GLU A 208 -11.64 -8.78 7.32
C GLU A 208 -13.01 -8.44 7.91
N ASP A 209 -14.07 -8.82 7.21
CA ASP A 209 -15.45 -8.57 7.63
C ASP A 209 -15.76 -9.37 8.89
N ASP A 210 -16.43 -8.75 9.86
CA ASP A 210 -16.75 -9.38 11.16
C ASP A 210 -17.80 -10.49 11.03
N SER A 211 -18.61 -10.46 9.97
CA SER A 211 -19.71 -11.40 9.79
C SER A 211 -19.25 -12.76 9.26
N ASP A 212 -18.28 -12.79 8.36
CA ASP A 212 -17.82 -14.00 7.67
C ASP A 212 -16.30 -14.11 7.50
N GLY A 213 -15.56 -13.09 7.97
CA GLY A 213 -14.11 -13.03 7.88
C GLY A 213 -13.57 -12.85 6.47
N ALA A 214 -14.39 -12.50 5.48
CA ALA A 214 -13.92 -12.27 4.13
C ALA A 214 -13.04 -11.02 4.06
N LEU A 215 -11.89 -11.15 3.40
CA LEU A 215 -11.04 -10.00 3.10
C LEU A 215 -11.81 -9.00 2.26
N THR A 216 -11.96 -7.79 2.79
CA THR A 216 -12.72 -6.72 2.16
C THR A 216 -11.82 -5.55 1.86
N VAL A 217 -11.91 -5.05 0.64
CA VAL A 217 -11.26 -3.84 0.17
C VAL A 217 -12.34 -2.82 -0.14
N ARG A 218 -12.27 -1.63 0.48
CA ARG A 218 -13.24 -0.55 0.27
C ARG A 218 -12.55 0.69 -0.25
N PHE A 219 -12.96 1.17 -1.43
CA PHE A 219 -12.45 2.40 -2.02
C PHE A 219 -13.25 3.59 -1.52
N GLY A 220 -12.57 4.64 -1.07
CA GLY A 220 -13.19 5.93 -0.74
C GLY A 220 -13.19 6.88 -1.93
N ALA A 221 -13.97 7.96 -1.81
CA ALA A 221 -14.00 9.01 -2.82
C ALA A 221 -12.61 9.66 -2.97
N PRO A 222 -12.17 9.97 -4.20
CA PRO A 222 -10.95 10.73 -4.43
C PRO A 222 -11.00 12.08 -3.72
N PHE A 223 -9.86 12.49 -3.13
CA PHE A 223 -9.74 13.79 -2.46
C PHE A 223 -8.39 14.42 -2.76
N THR A 224 -8.27 15.73 -2.57
CA THR A 224 -7.03 16.49 -2.73
C THR A 224 -6.48 16.85 -1.36
N LEU A 225 -5.16 16.69 -1.16
CA LEU A 225 -4.49 17.15 0.04
C LEU A 225 -4.42 18.67 0.08
N CYS A 226 -4.91 19.26 1.17
CA CYS A 226 -4.87 20.70 1.39
C CYS A 226 -4.17 21.01 2.71
N VAL A 227 -3.00 21.61 2.63
CA VAL A 227 -2.23 22.05 3.81
C VAL A 227 -1.95 23.55 3.69
N SER A 228 -1.90 24.25 4.83
CA SER A 228 -1.56 25.67 4.82
C SER A 228 -0.12 25.89 4.30
N ARG A 229 0.05 26.89 3.45
CA ARG A 229 1.36 27.32 2.96
C ARG A 229 2.19 28.01 4.04
N ASP A 230 1.53 28.63 5.02
CA ASP A 230 2.17 29.33 6.12
C ASP A 230 2.55 28.42 7.30
N ALA A 231 2.13 27.14 7.26
CA ALA A 231 2.49 26.15 8.25
C ALA A 231 3.96 25.72 8.12
N THR A 232 4.57 25.43 9.26
CA THR A 232 5.92 24.86 9.32
C THR A 232 5.99 23.52 8.58
N ARG A 233 7.21 23.07 8.28
CA ARG A 233 7.42 21.79 7.62
C ARG A 233 6.81 20.63 8.41
N GLU A 234 6.99 20.65 9.73
CA GLU A 234 6.50 19.64 10.67
C GLU A 234 4.97 19.64 10.75
N GLU A 235 4.35 20.81 10.78
CA GLU A 235 2.90 20.95 10.77
C GLU A 235 2.30 20.47 9.43
N ARG A 236 2.93 20.79 8.31
CA ARG A 236 2.51 20.29 6.99
C ARG A 236 2.61 18.77 6.88
N ASP A 237 3.68 18.18 7.42
CA ASP A 237 3.85 16.72 7.48
C ASP A 237 2.73 16.07 8.29
N ALA A 238 2.52 16.58 9.51
CA ALA A 238 1.51 16.04 10.41
C ALA A 238 0.09 16.20 9.87
N ASP A 239 -0.24 17.36 9.29
CA ASP A 239 -1.58 17.62 8.76
C ASP A 239 -1.88 16.77 7.51
N ALA A 240 -0.94 16.68 6.57
CA ALA A 240 -1.11 15.82 5.41
C ALA A 240 -1.27 14.34 5.79
N ALA A 241 -0.43 13.84 6.70
CA ALA A 241 -0.54 12.48 7.21
C ALA A 241 -1.91 12.25 7.88
N ARG A 242 -2.34 13.18 8.72
CA ARG A 242 -3.64 13.14 9.41
C ARG A 242 -4.81 13.09 8.43
N GLN A 243 -4.83 13.96 7.41
CA GLN A 243 -5.89 13.98 6.39
C GLN A 243 -6.03 12.62 5.71
N VAL A 244 -4.92 12.04 5.25
CA VAL A 244 -4.93 10.72 4.58
C VAL A 244 -5.41 9.62 5.50
N MET A 245 -4.90 9.58 6.73
CA MET A 245 -5.24 8.52 7.69
C MET A 245 -6.69 8.59 8.15
N ILE A 246 -7.27 9.77 8.29
CA ILE A 246 -8.70 9.94 8.58
C ILE A 246 -9.55 9.41 7.41
N GLN A 247 -9.19 9.72 6.16
CA GLN A 247 -9.93 9.22 5.00
C GLN A 247 -9.86 7.68 4.91
N ILE A 248 -8.70 7.08 5.17
CA ILE A 248 -8.56 5.62 5.27
C ILE A 248 -9.42 5.08 6.41
N GLY A 249 -9.34 5.68 7.60
CA GLY A 249 -10.03 5.22 8.79
C GLY A 249 -11.56 5.19 8.64
N ARG A 250 -12.15 6.15 7.94
CA ARG A 250 -13.58 6.18 7.62
C ARG A 250 -14.06 4.98 6.78
N LEU A 251 -13.15 4.29 6.12
CA LEU A 251 -13.43 3.10 5.32
C LEU A 251 -13.32 1.79 6.13
N LEU A 252 -12.76 1.86 7.33
CA LEU A 252 -12.48 0.73 8.20
C LEU A 252 -13.54 0.57 9.29
N PRO A 253 -13.73 -0.65 9.82
CA PRO A 253 -14.51 -0.86 11.03
C PRO A 253 -13.94 -0.06 12.22
N GLU A 254 -14.80 0.41 13.11
CA GLU A 254 -14.45 1.25 14.27
C GLU A 254 -13.30 0.67 15.11
N ARG A 255 -13.29 -0.65 15.31
CA ARG A 255 -12.22 -1.36 16.03
C ARG A 255 -10.81 -1.16 15.45
N MET A 256 -10.71 -0.72 14.21
CA MET A 256 -9.44 -0.51 13.52
C MET A 256 -8.98 0.96 13.48
N TRP A 257 -9.76 1.91 14.03
CA TRP A 257 -9.41 3.35 13.97
C TRP A 257 -8.15 3.72 14.76
N GLY A 258 -7.77 2.94 15.77
CA GLY A 258 -6.50 3.03 16.48
C GLY A 258 -6.12 4.45 16.90
N ALA A 259 -4.98 4.92 16.43
CA ALA A 259 -4.44 6.25 16.77
C ALA A 259 -5.32 7.43 16.31
N TYR A 260 -6.34 7.19 15.47
CA TYR A 260 -7.22 8.21 14.89
C TYR A 260 -8.67 8.09 15.37
N TYR A 261 -8.93 7.28 16.40
CA TYR A 261 -10.27 7.02 16.91
C TYR A 261 -11.08 8.29 17.20
N GLU A 262 -10.51 9.21 18.03
CA GLU A 262 -11.20 10.42 18.43
C GLU A 262 -11.47 11.39 17.26
N GLU A 263 -10.57 11.44 16.29
CA GLU A 263 -10.66 12.32 15.15
C GLU A 263 -11.72 11.83 14.15
N ILE A 264 -11.73 10.54 13.87
CA ILE A 264 -12.71 9.92 12.97
C ILE A 264 -14.10 10.02 13.58
N ARG A 265 -14.26 9.69 14.87
CA ARG A 265 -15.54 9.74 15.59
C ARG A 265 -16.18 11.13 15.58
N LYS A 266 -15.37 12.20 15.66
CA LYS A 266 -15.88 13.58 15.60
C LYS A 266 -16.37 13.99 14.23
N THR A 267 -16.02 13.27 13.18
CA THR A 267 -16.28 13.61 11.78
C THR A 267 -17.11 12.57 11.03
N ALA A 268 -17.46 11.46 11.68
CA ALA A 268 -18.38 10.43 11.20
C ALA A 268 -19.81 10.76 11.56
#